data_d15cfb66c1fb16061b04211c2c9ed797
#
_entry.id   d15cfb66c1fb16061b04211c2c9ed797
#
_cell.length_a   1.000
_cell.length_b   1.000
_cell.length_c   1.000
_cell.angle_alpha   90.00
_cell.angle_beta   90.00
_cell.angle_gamma   90.00
#
_symmetry.space_group_name_H-M   'P 1'
#
loop_
_entity.id
_entity.type
_entity.pdbx_description
1 polymer ?
#
loop_
_entity_poly.entity_id
_entity_poly.type
_entity_poly.pdbx_seq_one_letter_code
_entity_poly.pdbx_strand_id
1 'polypeptide(L)'
;MYNPKSLKAEEFISDEEIRETLAYADANKENVELIDQILAKAKECKGLTHREASVLLACPIPEKIQDMYDLAAEIKKEFYGNRIVLFAPLYLSNYCVNGCVYCPYHKKNQHIARKKLTQEEIVKEVTALQDMGHKRLAIEAGEDPINNPIEYILECIQTIYSIKHKNGAIRRVNVNIAATTVENYRKLKDAGIGTYILFQETYHKESYETLHPTGPKHNYAYHTEAMDRAMEGGIDDVGLGVLFGLELYRYEFAGLLMHAEHLEAVHGVGPHTISVPRIKHADDIDPSAFDNSISDEIFAKICALIRIAVPYTGMIISTRESKTVREKVLPLGVSQISGASRTSVGGYDIPETEDEVTSAQFDVSDQRSLDEIVNWLMGMGDIPSFCTACYRAGRTGDRFMSLCKSKQISNCCHPNALMTLMEYLQDYASPETKKVGLELIQKELENIPGEKIRKLTEEHLADIVNGQRDFRF
;
A
#
# COMPACT_ATOMS: atom_id res chain seq x y z
N MET A 1 4.81 11.25 28.12
CA MET A 1 4.91 12.55 27.39
C MET A 1 5.28 12.26 25.93
N TYR A 2 4.55 12.79 24.99
CA TYR A 2 4.78 12.59 23.57
C TYR A 2 6.16 13.11 23.12
N ASN A 3 6.90 12.27 22.42
CA ASN A 3 8.20 12.62 21.85
C ASN A 3 8.41 11.89 20.50
N PRO A 4 8.19 12.57 19.37
CA PRO A 4 8.35 11.94 18.05
C PRO A 4 9.80 11.52 17.73
N LYS A 5 10.80 11.98 18.50
CA LYS A 5 12.21 11.59 18.32
C LYS A 5 12.65 10.44 19.21
N SER A 6 11.77 9.92 20.06
CA SER A 6 12.07 8.75 20.87
C SER A 6 12.04 7.47 20.03
N LEU A 7 12.88 6.51 20.35
CA LEU A 7 12.86 5.15 19.76
C LEU A 7 11.98 4.18 20.56
N LYS A 8 11.28 4.68 21.58
CA LYS A 8 10.37 3.86 22.39
C LYS A 8 8.94 4.03 21.92
N ALA A 9 8.30 2.94 21.57
CA ALA A 9 6.93 2.92 21.04
C ALA A 9 5.96 3.79 21.84
N GLU A 10 5.93 3.64 23.17
CA GLU A 10 4.98 4.35 24.06
C GLU A 10 5.26 5.86 24.21
N GLU A 11 6.43 6.33 23.75
CA GLU A 11 6.78 7.75 23.78
C GLU A 11 6.43 8.44 22.45
N PHE A 12 6.62 7.78 21.31
CA PHE A 12 6.22 8.35 20.01
C PHE A 12 4.78 8.01 19.62
N ILE A 13 4.17 6.97 20.20
CA ILE A 13 2.74 6.69 20.19
C ILE A 13 2.23 6.85 21.62
N SER A 14 2.06 8.09 22.06
CA SER A 14 1.61 8.39 23.43
C SER A 14 0.08 8.34 23.50
N ASP A 15 -0.49 7.43 24.30
CA ASP A 15 -1.92 7.34 24.57
C ASP A 15 -2.49 8.66 25.12
N GLU A 16 -1.75 9.31 26.05
CA GLU A 16 -2.11 10.61 26.60
C GLU A 16 -2.28 11.67 25.47
N GLU A 17 -1.28 11.77 24.58
CA GLU A 17 -1.31 12.71 23.46
C GLU A 17 -2.47 12.43 22.50
N ILE A 18 -2.75 11.14 22.20
CA ILE A 18 -3.88 10.80 21.34
C ILE A 18 -5.20 11.21 22.00
N ARG A 19 -5.39 10.92 23.28
CA ARG A 19 -6.63 11.31 24.01
C ARG A 19 -6.80 12.82 24.07
N GLU A 20 -5.75 13.59 24.33
CA GLU A 20 -5.77 15.04 24.27
C GLU A 20 -6.09 15.56 22.87
N THR A 21 -5.53 14.94 21.85
CA THR A 21 -5.79 15.25 20.43
C THR A 21 -7.26 15.02 20.09
N LEU A 22 -7.86 13.92 20.52
CA LEU A 22 -9.27 13.63 20.28
C LEU A 22 -10.17 14.62 21.02
N ALA A 23 -9.86 14.97 22.27
CA ALA A 23 -10.60 15.97 23.03
C ALA A 23 -10.51 17.36 22.38
N TYR A 24 -9.32 17.77 21.93
CA TYR A 24 -9.11 19.00 21.19
C TYR A 24 -9.90 19.03 19.87
N ALA A 25 -9.88 17.93 19.13
CA ALA A 25 -10.62 17.80 17.89
C ALA A 25 -12.14 17.91 18.13
N ASP A 26 -12.67 17.28 19.17
CA ASP A 26 -14.09 17.38 19.54
C ASP A 26 -14.52 18.80 19.93
N ALA A 27 -13.66 19.51 20.64
CA ALA A 27 -13.92 20.90 21.03
C ALA A 27 -13.91 21.87 19.82
N ASN A 28 -13.21 21.50 18.73
CA ASN A 28 -13.01 22.38 17.57
C ASN A 28 -13.65 21.86 16.27
N LYS A 29 -14.41 20.78 16.29
CA LYS A 29 -14.98 20.14 15.10
C LYS A 29 -15.91 21.03 14.25
N GLU A 30 -16.48 22.08 14.85
CA GLU A 30 -17.35 23.06 14.18
C GLU A 30 -16.73 24.47 14.12
N ASN A 31 -15.47 24.61 14.53
CA ASN A 31 -14.72 25.86 14.46
C ASN A 31 -14.27 26.13 13.01
N VAL A 32 -15.15 26.78 12.24
CA VAL A 32 -14.93 27.04 10.80
C VAL A 32 -13.66 27.82 10.55
N GLU A 33 -13.35 28.83 11.38
CA GLU A 33 -12.14 29.64 11.22
C GLU A 33 -10.86 28.80 11.36
N LEU A 34 -10.78 27.93 12.37
CA LEU A 34 -9.66 27.00 12.55
C LEU A 34 -9.58 25.99 11.41
N ILE A 35 -10.71 25.42 10.97
CA ILE A 35 -10.77 24.49 9.86
C ILE A 35 -10.23 25.14 8.58
N ASP A 36 -10.64 26.37 8.28
CA ASP A 36 -10.17 27.11 7.12
C ASP A 36 -8.67 27.43 7.19
N GLN A 37 -8.16 27.76 8.37
CA GLN A 37 -6.71 27.94 8.59
C GLN A 37 -5.94 26.64 8.34
N ILE A 38 -6.43 25.50 8.83
CA ILE A 38 -5.79 24.20 8.61
C ILE A 38 -5.81 23.82 7.11
N LEU A 39 -6.93 24.03 6.42
CA LEU A 39 -7.04 23.77 4.98
C LEU A 39 -6.12 24.69 4.16
N ALA A 40 -6.01 25.96 4.56
CA ALA A 40 -5.08 26.90 3.92
C ALA A 40 -3.62 26.46 4.08
N LYS A 41 -3.24 26.01 5.29
CA LYS A 41 -1.90 25.41 5.53
C LYS A 41 -1.67 24.15 4.70
N ALA A 42 -2.67 23.29 4.58
CA ALA A 42 -2.59 22.06 3.81
C ALA A 42 -2.32 22.29 2.31
N LYS A 43 -2.81 23.39 1.74
CA LYS A 43 -2.52 23.82 0.35
C LYS A 43 -1.02 24.06 0.08
N GLU A 44 -0.23 24.31 1.12
CA GLU A 44 1.23 24.41 0.97
C GLU A 44 1.90 23.06 0.69
N CYS A 45 1.17 21.95 0.80
CA CYS A 45 1.66 20.57 0.58
C CYS A 45 2.86 20.17 1.48
N LYS A 46 2.95 20.75 2.68
CA LYS A 46 3.99 20.43 3.66
C LYS A 46 3.55 19.43 4.72
N GLY A 47 2.30 18.96 4.64
CA GLY A 47 1.69 18.08 5.61
C GLY A 47 0.98 18.79 6.74
N LEU A 48 0.25 18.02 7.53
CA LEU A 48 -0.43 18.45 8.75
C LEU A 48 0.02 17.60 9.93
N THR A 49 -0.03 18.18 11.12
CA THR A 49 0.16 17.42 12.36
C THR A 49 -1.04 16.51 12.64
N HIS A 50 -0.82 15.47 13.45
CA HIS A 50 -1.90 14.59 13.90
C HIS A 50 -3.06 15.37 14.57
N ARG A 51 -2.77 16.43 15.34
CA ARG A 51 -3.80 17.29 15.97
C ARG A 51 -4.63 18.06 14.92
N GLU A 52 -3.99 18.70 13.96
CA GLU A 52 -4.67 19.43 12.88
C GLU A 52 -5.54 18.51 12.02
N ALA A 53 -4.99 17.38 11.61
CA ALA A 53 -5.72 16.41 10.81
C ALA A 53 -6.89 15.77 11.58
N SER A 54 -6.76 15.57 12.91
CA SER A 54 -7.84 15.07 13.76
C SER A 54 -9.00 16.06 13.90
N VAL A 55 -8.75 17.38 13.90
CA VAL A 55 -9.81 18.39 13.82
C VAL A 55 -10.60 18.24 12.52
N LEU A 56 -9.92 18.10 11.39
CA LEU A 56 -10.58 17.88 10.10
C LEU A 56 -11.39 16.57 10.09
N LEU A 57 -10.85 15.50 10.69
CA LEU A 57 -11.56 14.22 10.76
C LEU A 57 -12.82 14.31 11.60
N ALA A 58 -12.80 15.09 12.69
CA ALA A 58 -13.95 15.29 13.56
C ALA A 58 -15.03 16.23 12.96
N CYS A 59 -14.67 17.06 11.98
CA CYS A 59 -15.57 18.06 11.38
C CYS A 59 -16.81 17.40 10.76
N PRO A 60 -18.06 17.81 11.19
CA PRO A 60 -19.29 17.26 10.61
C PRO A 60 -19.87 18.13 9.48
N ILE A 61 -19.27 19.27 9.15
CA ILE A 61 -19.84 20.29 8.24
C ILE A 61 -19.68 19.81 6.80
N PRO A 62 -20.79 19.57 6.04
CA PRO A 62 -20.72 18.97 4.70
C PRO A 62 -19.88 19.78 3.71
N GLU A 63 -20.01 21.11 3.72
CA GLU A 63 -19.26 22.01 2.84
C GLU A 63 -17.74 21.89 3.09
N LYS A 64 -17.35 21.78 4.35
CA LYS A 64 -15.94 21.60 4.73
C LYS A 64 -15.41 20.22 4.38
N ILE A 65 -16.25 19.19 4.45
CA ILE A 65 -15.89 17.83 3.99
C ILE A 65 -15.68 17.84 2.47
N GLN A 66 -16.49 18.58 1.72
CA GLN A 66 -16.27 18.73 0.27
C GLN A 66 -14.97 19.49 -0.02
N ASP A 67 -14.70 20.59 0.71
CA ASP A 67 -13.42 21.32 0.60
C ASP A 67 -12.20 20.38 0.84
N MET A 68 -12.30 19.44 1.82
CA MET A 68 -11.27 18.44 2.08
C MET A 68 -11.11 17.47 0.90
N TYR A 69 -12.20 17.00 0.30
CA TYR A 69 -12.15 16.10 -0.84
C TYR A 69 -11.53 16.76 -2.06
N ASP A 70 -11.91 17.99 -2.36
CA ASP A 70 -11.38 18.75 -3.48
C ASP A 70 -9.87 19.00 -3.29
N LEU A 71 -9.46 19.39 -2.09
CA LEU A 71 -8.05 19.59 -1.75
C LEU A 71 -7.24 18.28 -1.84
N ALA A 72 -7.78 17.16 -1.36
CA ALA A 72 -7.12 15.87 -1.46
C ALA A 72 -6.91 15.46 -2.92
N ALA A 73 -7.91 15.69 -3.79
CA ALA A 73 -7.81 15.42 -5.21
C ALA A 73 -6.78 16.32 -5.90
N GLU A 74 -6.72 17.61 -5.54
CA GLU A 74 -5.70 18.54 -6.03
C GLU A 74 -4.29 18.08 -5.64
N ILE A 75 -4.06 17.75 -4.37
CA ILE A 75 -2.78 17.25 -3.86
C ILE A 75 -2.38 15.95 -4.55
N LYS A 76 -3.32 14.98 -4.69
CA LYS A 76 -3.05 13.74 -5.45
C LYS A 76 -2.58 14.05 -6.86
N LYS A 77 -3.30 14.92 -7.57
CA LYS A 77 -2.97 15.30 -8.95
C LYS A 77 -1.60 15.95 -9.04
N GLU A 78 -1.24 16.73 -8.07
CA GLU A 78 0.04 17.44 -8.03
C GLU A 78 1.25 16.51 -7.84
N PHE A 79 1.14 15.50 -6.93
CA PHE A 79 2.23 14.57 -6.63
C PHE A 79 2.25 13.35 -7.53
N TYR A 80 1.08 12.81 -7.86
CA TYR A 80 0.95 11.53 -8.53
C TYR A 80 0.34 11.62 -9.94
N GLY A 81 -0.24 12.78 -10.29
CA GLY A 81 -1.01 12.91 -11.52
C GLY A 81 -2.22 11.99 -11.51
N ASN A 82 -2.54 11.42 -12.67
CA ASN A 82 -3.58 10.42 -12.85
C ASN A 82 -3.04 8.98 -12.93
N ARG A 83 -1.84 8.71 -12.38
CA ARG A 83 -1.22 7.38 -12.41
C ARG A 83 -1.68 6.54 -11.23
N ILE A 84 -2.07 5.29 -11.51
CA ILE A 84 -2.39 4.29 -10.51
C ILE A 84 -1.45 3.10 -10.68
N VAL A 85 -0.64 2.84 -9.67
CA VAL A 85 0.30 1.72 -9.68
C VAL A 85 -0.42 0.43 -9.35
N LEU A 86 -0.18 -0.60 -10.18
CA LEU A 86 -0.77 -1.93 -10.02
C LEU A 86 0.24 -2.93 -9.44
N PHE A 87 -0.25 -3.79 -8.55
CA PHE A 87 0.50 -4.92 -8.00
C PHE A 87 -0.44 -6.09 -7.69
N ALA A 88 0.14 -7.26 -7.39
CA ALA A 88 -0.60 -8.40 -6.84
C ALA A 88 0.05 -8.88 -5.54
N PRO A 89 -0.73 -9.34 -4.54
CA PRO A 89 -0.18 -10.08 -3.43
C PRO A 89 0.25 -11.49 -3.87
N LEU A 90 1.26 -12.07 -3.22
CA LEU A 90 1.64 -13.47 -3.35
C LEU A 90 1.84 -14.05 -1.97
N TYR A 91 0.95 -14.94 -1.57
CA TYR A 91 0.98 -15.61 -0.27
C TYR A 91 1.91 -16.82 -0.33
N LEU A 92 3.04 -16.72 0.37
CA LEU A 92 4.06 -17.78 0.40
C LEU A 92 3.73 -18.90 1.37
N SER A 93 3.09 -18.54 2.51
CA SER A 93 2.76 -19.48 3.56
C SER A 93 1.72 -18.91 4.54
N ASN A 94 0.79 -19.76 4.99
CA ASN A 94 -0.16 -19.45 6.05
C ASN A 94 0.17 -20.12 7.41
N TYR A 95 1.34 -20.74 7.53
CA TYR A 95 1.83 -21.17 8.83
C TYR A 95 2.10 -19.97 9.72
N CYS A 96 1.50 -19.95 10.91
CA CYS A 96 1.64 -18.84 11.86
C CYS A 96 1.56 -19.34 13.30
N VAL A 97 2.42 -18.82 14.18
CA VAL A 97 2.47 -19.15 15.61
C VAL A 97 1.67 -18.18 16.49
N ASN A 98 1.20 -17.06 15.91
CA ASN A 98 0.45 -16.04 16.64
C ASN A 98 -1.02 -16.40 16.85
N GLY A 99 -1.63 -15.75 17.82
CA GLY A 99 -3.05 -15.93 18.15
C GLY A 99 -3.93 -14.74 17.79
N CYS A 100 -3.61 -13.99 16.73
CA CYS A 100 -4.35 -12.78 16.32
C CYS A 100 -5.82 -13.09 16.05
N VAL A 101 -6.74 -12.48 16.81
CA VAL A 101 -8.18 -12.82 16.77
C VAL A 101 -8.92 -12.35 15.52
N TYR A 102 -8.26 -11.54 14.68
CA TYR A 102 -8.81 -10.99 13.44
C TYR A 102 -8.21 -11.63 12.17
N CYS A 103 -7.31 -12.61 12.30
CA CYS A 103 -6.60 -13.21 11.18
C CYS A 103 -6.85 -14.72 11.12
N PRO A 104 -7.31 -15.28 9.99
CA PRO A 104 -7.59 -16.70 9.88
C PRO A 104 -6.33 -17.59 10.03
N TYR A 105 -5.14 -17.00 9.87
CA TYR A 105 -3.87 -17.73 10.05
C TYR A 105 -3.51 -17.97 11.52
N HIS A 106 -4.33 -17.49 12.48
CA HIS A 106 -4.04 -17.68 13.90
C HIS A 106 -3.89 -19.16 14.28
N LYS A 107 -3.00 -19.43 15.24
CA LYS A 107 -2.58 -20.78 15.61
C LYS A 107 -3.74 -21.71 16.00
N LYS A 108 -4.83 -21.17 16.56
CA LYS A 108 -5.98 -21.95 17.03
C LYS A 108 -6.93 -22.35 15.91
N ASN A 109 -6.88 -21.71 14.74
CA ASN A 109 -7.72 -22.09 13.60
C ASN A 109 -7.26 -23.47 13.06
N GLN A 110 -8.13 -24.47 13.22
CA GLN A 110 -7.91 -25.85 12.77
C GLN A 110 -8.65 -26.15 11.46
N HIS A 111 -9.46 -25.21 10.97
CA HIS A 111 -10.25 -25.38 9.75
C HIS A 111 -9.43 -25.07 8.51
N ILE A 112 -8.54 -24.09 8.62
CA ILE A 112 -7.72 -23.66 7.47
C ILE A 112 -6.64 -24.71 7.14
N ALA A 113 -6.58 -25.10 5.87
CA ALA A 113 -5.49 -25.94 5.39
C ALA A 113 -4.15 -25.19 5.42
N ARG A 114 -3.20 -25.68 6.23
CA ARG A 114 -1.86 -25.09 6.30
C ARG A 114 -1.04 -25.47 5.08
N LYS A 115 -0.54 -24.46 4.40
CA LYS A 115 0.28 -24.62 3.19
C LYS A 115 1.48 -23.66 3.22
N LYS A 116 2.57 -24.12 2.67
CA LYS A 116 3.79 -23.34 2.37
C LYS A 116 4.21 -23.71 0.95
N LEU A 117 4.46 -22.73 0.11
CA LEU A 117 4.88 -22.97 -1.27
C LEU A 117 6.29 -23.56 -1.31
N THR A 118 6.48 -24.58 -2.13
CA THR A 118 7.81 -25.02 -2.58
C THR A 118 8.35 -24.06 -3.64
N GLN A 119 9.64 -24.15 -3.97
CA GLN A 119 10.24 -23.31 -5.02
C GLN A 119 9.60 -23.60 -6.40
N GLU A 120 9.22 -24.84 -6.67
CA GLU A 120 8.52 -25.23 -7.89
C GLU A 120 7.11 -24.63 -7.96
N GLU A 121 6.38 -24.60 -6.84
CA GLU A 121 5.08 -23.94 -6.76
C GLU A 121 5.21 -22.42 -6.94
N ILE A 122 6.24 -21.78 -6.38
CA ILE A 122 6.53 -20.35 -6.61
C ILE A 122 6.75 -20.07 -8.08
N VAL A 123 7.49 -20.94 -8.79
CA VAL A 123 7.68 -20.79 -10.24
C VAL A 123 6.35 -20.80 -10.99
N LYS A 124 5.44 -21.68 -10.63
CA LYS A 124 4.10 -21.77 -11.25
C LYS A 124 3.24 -20.52 -10.96
N GLU A 125 3.13 -20.14 -9.69
CA GLU A 125 2.40 -18.96 -9.25
C GLU A 125 2.89 -17.68 -9.94
N VAL A 126 4.21 -17.49 -9.99
CA VAL A 126 4.82 -16.31 -10.62
C VAL A 126 4.66 -16.34 -12.14
N THR A 127 4.70 -17.52 -12.76
CA THR A 127 4.45 -17.68 -14.20
C THR A 127 3.00 -17.27 -14.53
N ALA A 128 2.03 -17.71 -13.72
CA ALA A 128 0.62 -17.30 -13.88
C ALA A 128 0.45 -15.78 -13.69
N LEU A 129 1.09 -15.18 -12.69
CA LEU A 129 1.10 -13.74 -12.48
C LEU A 129 1.76 -12.96 -13.64
N GLN A 130 2.82 -13.49 -14.22
CA GLN A 130 3.45 -12.89 -15.40
C GLN A 130 2.57 -13.02 -16.65
N ASP A 131 1.83 -14.11 -16.80
CA ASP A 131 0.85 -14.29 -17.90
C ASP A 131 -0.33 -13.30 -17.80
N MET A 132 -0.68 -12.87 -16.59
CA MET A 132 -1.63 -11.77 -16.39
C MET A 132 -1.04 -10.39 -16.73
N GLY A 133 0.28 -10.24 -16.73
CA GLY A 133 0.98 -8.98 -16.99
C GLY A 133 1.54 -8.27 -15.77
N HIS A 134 1.47 -8.85 -14.58
CA HIS A 134 2.05 -8.26 -13.37
C HIS A 134 3.57 -8.11 -13.45
N LYS A 135 4.08 -6.99 -12.94
CA LYS A 135 5.52 -6.66 -12.85
C LYS A 135 5.97 -6.40 -11.40
N ARG A 136 5.02 -6.29 -10.47
CA ARG A 136 5.24 -5.97 -9.06
C ARG A 136 4.41 -6.89 -8.18
N LEU A 137 5.05 -7.45 -7.16
CA LEU A 137 4.39 -8.28 -6.15
C LEU A 137 4.55 -7.68 -4.75
N ALA A 138 3.61 -8.02 -3.87
CA ALA A 138 3.75 -7.92 -2.43
C ALA A 138 3.70 -9.36 -1.89
N ILE A 139 4.80 -9.86 -1.34
CA ILE A 139 4.83 -11.20 -0.75
C ILE A 139 4.36 -11.16 0.69
N GLU A 140 3.56 -12.16 1.05
CA GLU A 140 2.90 -12.29 2.33
C GLU A 140 3.25 -13.64 2.96
N ALA A 141 3.55 -13.66 4.26
CA ALA A 141 3.77 -14.90 5.00
C ALA A 141 3.35 -14.76 6.46
N GLY A 142 2.77 -15.80 7.03
CA GLY A 142 2.55 -15.89 8.47
C GLY A 142 3.87 -15.96 9.25
N GLU A 143 3.86 -15.55 10.51
CA GLU A 143 5.03 -15.61 11.38
C GLU A 143 5.19 -17.02 11.96
N ASP A 144 6.19 -17.75 11.47
CA ASP A 144 6.55 -19.07 11.96
C ASP A 144 8.06 -19.28 11.78
N PRO A 145 8.85 -19.23 12.88
CA PRO A 145 10.30 -19.36 12.79
C PRO A 145 10.79 -20.72 12.24
N ILE A 146 9.94 -21.76 12.30
CA ILE A 146 10.28 -23.10 11.83
C ILE A 146 9.88 -23.26 10.36
N ASN A 147 8.65 -22.89 10.00
CA ASN A 147 8.13 -23.08 8.66
C ASN A 147 8.53 -21.94 7.72
N ASN A 148 8.63 -20.71 8.21
CA ASN A 148 8.90 -19.51 7.44
C ASN A 148 10.15 -18.75 7.94
N PRO A 149 11.32 -19.43 8.12
CA PRO A 149 12.53 -18.72 8.52
C PRO A 149 12.92 -17.68 7.46
N ILE A 150 13.73 -16.71 7.84
CA ILE A 150 14.13 -15.62 6.94
C ILE A 150 14.82 -16.18 5.67
N GLU A 151 15.57 -17.26 5.79
CA GLU A 151 16.25 -17.93 4.68
C GLU A 151 15.26 -18.40 3.61
N TYR A 152 14.09 -18.92 4.01
CA TYR A 152 13.02 -19.29 3.08
C TYR A 152 12.48 -18.09 2.33
N ILE A 153 12.22 -16.97 3.03
CA ILE A 153 11.75 -15.73 2.40
C ILE A 153 12.77 -15.20 1.39
N LEU A 154 14.05 -15.23 1.74
CA LEU A 154 15.15 -14.81 0.85
C LEU A 154 15.25 -15.70 -0.39
N GLU A 155 15.14 -17.00 -0.22
CA GLU A 155 15.12 -17.96 -1.34
C GLU A 155 13.93 -17.71 -2.25
N CYS A 156 12.72 -17.48 -1.71
CA CYS A 156 11.54 -17.11 -2.49
C CYS A 156 11.76 -15.84 -3.31
N ILE A 157 12.33 -14.79 -2.72
CA ILE A 157 12.64 -13.54 -3.43
C ILE A 157 13.61 -13.79 -4.59
N GLN A 158 14.63 -14.58 -4.36
CA GLN A 158 15.63 -14.97 -5.37
C GLN A 158 14.98 -15.72 -6.54
N THR A 159 14.14 -16.71 -6.23
CA THR A 159 13.37 -17.47 -7.21
C THR A 159 12.47 -16.56 -8.02
N ILE A 160 11.66 -15.70 -7.37
CA ILE A 160 10.76 -14.75 -8.03
C ILE A 160 11.50 -13.87 -9.05
N TYR A 161 12.64 -13.30 -8.68
CA TYR A 161 13.42 -12.44 -9.58
C TYR A 161 14.11 -13.20 -10.71
N SER A 162 14.36 -14.51 -10.55
CA SER A 162 15.00 -15.34 -11.58
C SER A 162 14.06 -15.72 -12.72
N ILE A 163 12.73 -15.70 -12.49
CA ILE A 163 11.74 -16.18 -13.46
C ILE A 163 11.54 -15.14 -14.56
N LYS A 164 11.75 -15.60 -15.80
CA LYS A 164 11.41 -14.86 -17.01
C LYS A 164 10.55 -15.75 -17.89
N HIS A 165 9.33 -15.32 -18.10
CA HIS A 165 8.37 -16.06 -18.91
C HIS A 165 7.83 -15.17 -20.03
N LYS A 166 8.03 -15.54 -21.29
CA LYS A 166 7.71 -14.70 -22.46
C LYS A 166 8.35 -13.30 -22.32
N ASN A 167 7.55 -12.23 -22.40
CA ASN A 167 7.98 -10.85 -22.12
C ASN A 167 7.80 -10.45 -20.65
N GLY A 168 7.37 -11.39 -19.77
CA GLY A 168 7.15 -11.18 -18.36
C GLY A 168 8.43 -11.24 -17.52
N ALA A 169 8.49 -10.43 -16.50
CA ALA A 169 9.44 -10.51 -15.41
C ALA A 169 8.89 -9.73 -14.21
N ILE A 170 8.99 -10.30 -13.01
CA ILE A 170 8.75 -9.50 -11.80
C ILE A 170 9.97 -8.62 -11.59
N ARG A 171 9.73 -7.31 -11.53
CA ARG A 171 10.78 -6.29 -11.45
C ARG A 171 10.87 -5.64 -10.08
N ARG A 172 9.91 -5.92 -9.19
CA ARG A 172 9.86 -5.43 -7.80
C ARG A 172 9.07 -6.36 -6.91
N VAL A 173 9.66 -6.70 -5.76
CA VAL A 173 9.01 -7.47 -4.69
C VAL A 173 8.97 -6.60 -3.44
N ASN A 174 7.78 -6.23 -2.97
CA ASN A 174 7.55 -5.67 -1.64
C ASN A 174 7.37 -6.84 -0.66
N VAL A 175 7.69 -6.63 0.60
CA VAL A 175 7.66 -7.69 1.62
C VAL A 175 6.79 -7.27 2.78
N ASN A 176 5.79 -8.09 3.09
CA ASN A 176 4.93 -7.97 4.25
C ASN A 176 5.06 -9.25 5.10
N ILE A 177 6.01 -9.24 6.01
CA ILE A 177 6.25 -10.28 6.99
C ILE A 177 6.31 -9.67 8.38
N ALA A 178 6.17 -10.48 9.42
CA ALA A 178 6.23 -10.03 10.81
C ALA A 178 7.51 -9.24 11.13
N ALA A 179 7.43 -8.41 12.17
CA ALA A 179 8.58 -7.67 12.71
C ALA A 179 9.76 -8.60 13.00
N THR A 180 10.96 -8.18 12.60
CA THR A 180 12.16 -9.01 12.74
C THR A 180 13.37 -8.18 13.22
N THR A 181 14.56 -8.77 13.18
CA THR A 181 15.79 -8.14 13.65
C THR A 181 16.43 -7.23 12.59
N VAL A 182 17.26 -6.28 13.02
CA VAL A 182 18.06 -5.42 12.14
C VAL A 182 18.89 -6.26 11.14
N GLU A 183 19.45 -7.39 11.57
CA GLU A 183 20.22 -8.29 10.71
C GLU A 183 19.35 -8.88 9.60
N ASN A 184 18.14 -9.35 9.93
CA ASN A 184 17.21 -9.90 8.94
C ASN A 184 16.73 -8.81 7.96
N TYR A 185 16.49 -7.59 8.43
CA TYR A 185 16.18 -6.47 7.54
C TYR A 185 17.33 -6.15 6.59
N ARG A 186 18.59 -6.25 7.05
CA ARG A 186 19.76 -6.10 6.18
C ARG A 186 19.83 -7.19 5.10
N LYS A 187 19.55 -8.45 5.47
CA LYS A 187 19.45 -9.54 4.48
C LYS A 187 18.36 -9.28 3.44
N LEU A 188 17.19 -8.76 3.86
CA LEU A 188 16.10 -8.38 2.94
C LEU A 188 16.53 -7.23 2.01
N LYS A 189 17.22 -6.22 2.53
CA LYS A 189 17.79 -5.13 1.72
C LYS A 189 18.75 -5.68 0.67
N ASP A 190 19.65 -6.56 1.07
CA ASP A 190 20.65 -7.19 0.17
C ASP A 190 20.00 -8.08 -0.90
N ALA A 191 18.84 -8.69 -0.58
CA ALA A 191 18.02 -9.42 -1.54
C ALA A 191 17.30 -8.52 -2.57
N GLY A 192 17.39 -7.20 -2.42
CA GLY A 192 16.85 -6.23 -3.37
C GLY A 192 15.35 -6.05 -3.28
N ILE A 193 14.78 -6.12 -2.07
CA ILE A 193 13.35 -5.84 -1.89
C ILE A 193 12.99 -4.40 -2.24
N GLY A 194 11.71 -4.19 -2.50
CA GLY A 194 11.11 -2.88 -2.61
C GLY A 194 10.83 -2.25 -1.25
N THR A 195 9.54 -2.08 -0.92
CA THR A 195 9.08 -1.57 0.37
C THR A 195 8.96 -2.73 1.36
N TYR A 196 9.43 -2.54 2.59
CA TYR A 196 9.00 -3.36 3.72
C TYR A 196 7.69 -2.79 4.26
N ILE A 197 6.66 -3.61 4.34
CA ILE A 197 5.32 -3.23 4.78
C ILE A 197 4.98 -3.99 6.05
N LEU A 198 4.51 -3.28 7.07
CA LEU A 198 3.98 -3.89 8.26
C LEU A 198 2.81 -3.05 8.79
N PHE A 199 1.65 -3.67 8.92
CA PHE A 199 0.49 -3.02 9.50
C PHE A 199 0.60 -3.05 11.03
N GLN A 200 0.40 -1.89 11.65
CA GLN A 200 0.31 -1.79 13.11
C GLN A 200 -0.90 -2.54 13.66
N GLU A 201 -1.91 -2.71 12.84
CA GLU A 201 -3.25 -3.25 13.14
C GLU A 201 -4.05 -2.29 14.03
N THR A 202 -3.60 -2.02 15.24
CA THR A 202 -4.11 -0.97 16.14
C THR A 202 -2.96 -0.30 16.89
N TYR A 203 -3.05 1.01 17.09
CA TYR A 203 -2.11 1.80 17.91
C TYR A 203 -2.48 1.82 19.39
N HIS A 204 -3.73 1.42 19.75
CA HIS A 204 -4.17 1.34 21.14
C HIS A 204 -3.58 0.10 21.82
N LYS A 205 -2.63 0.30 22.72
CA LYS A 205 -1.81 -0.78 23.30
C LYS A 205 -2.64 -1.87 23.98
N GLU A 206 -3.64 -1.49 24.81
CA GLU A 206 -4.48 -2.46 25.52
C GLU A 206 -5.30 -3.32 24.55
N SER A 207 -5.88 -2.71 23.51
CA SER A 207 -6.58 -3.41 22.44
C SER A 207 -5.62 -4.28 21.65
N TYR A 208 -4.40 -3.77 21.34
CA TYR A 208 -3.37 -4.54 20.65
C TYR A 208 -3.02 -5.84 21.40
N GLU A 209 -2.76 -5.77 22.70
CA GLU A 209 -2.42 -6.93 23.54
C GLU A 209 -3.60 -7.92 23.63
N THR A 210 -4.83 -7.42 23.67
CA THR A 210 -6.05 -8.24 23.67
C THR A 210 -6.27 -8.95 22.32
N LEU A 211 -6.03 -8.24 21.21
CA LEU A 211 -6.20 -8.75 19.85
C LEU A 211 -5.08 -9.72 19.44
N HIS A 212 -3.92 -9.67 20.13
CA HIS A 212 -2.77 -10.55 19.93
C HIS A 212 -2.45 -11.35 21.22
N PRO A 213 -3.34 -12.22 21.70
CA PRO A 213 -3.23 -12.83 23.03
C PRO A 213 -2.03 -13.76 23.20
N THR A 214 -1.47 -14.27 22.11
CA THR A 214 -0.34 -15.22 22.16
C THR A 214 0.57 -15.08 20.95
N GLY A 215 1.84 -15.49 21.11
CA GLY A 215 2.86 -15.48 20.08
C GLY A 215 3.75 -14.23 20.09
N PRO A 216 4.78 -14.16 19.26
CA PRO A 216 5.72 -13.05 19.22
C PRO A 216 5.05 -11.70 18.93
N LYS A 217 4.02 -11.67 18.09
CA LYS A 217 3.28 -10.46 17.74
C LYS A 217 2.57 -9.81 18.95
N HIS A 218 2.40 -10.51 20.08
CA HIS A 218 1.87 -9.93 21.32
C HIS A 218 2.70 -8.76 21.85
N ASN A 219 3.99 -8.70 21.54
CA ASN A 219 4.88 -7.65 22.01
C ASN A 219 4.64 -6.35 21.22
N TYR A 220 3.80 -5.48 21.78
CA TYR A 220 3.44 -4.18 21.21
C TYR A 220 4.67 -3.33 20.84
N ALA A 221 5.59 -3.14 21.79
CA ALA A 221 6.75 -2.29 21.56
C ALA A 221 7.63 -2.84 20.43
N TYR A 222 7.95 -4.14 20.46
CA TYR A 222 8.75 -4.77 19.41
C TYR A 222 8.11 -4.65 18.02
N HIS A 223 6.78 -4.77 17.93
CA HIS A 223 6.05 -4.62 16.67
C HIS A 223 6.05 -3.16 16.19
N THR A 224 5.71 -2.21 17.07
CA THR A 224 5.59 -0.78 16.74
C THR A 224 6.93 -0.16 16.33
N GLU A 225 8.05 -0.62 16.93
CA GLU A 225 9.41 -0.18 16.61
C GLU A 225 10.06 -0.91 15.42
N ALA A 226 9.28 -1.70 14.67
CA ALA A 226 9.80 -2.50 13.56
C ALA A 226 10.35 -1.66 12.41
N MET A 227 9.73 -0.50 12.13
CA MET A 227 10.18 0.37 11.04
C MET A 227 11.54 1.01 11.33
N ASP A 228 11.81 1.38 12.59
CA ASP A 228 13.13 1.88 12.99
C ASP A 228 14.21 0.83 12.76
N ARG A 229 13.96 -0.42 13.17
CA ARG A 229 14.89 -1.52 12.92
C ARG A 229 15.07 -1.83 11.43
N ALA A 230 13.99 -1.70 10.63
CA ALA A 230 14.08 -1.88 9.19
C ALA A 230 14.97 -0.82 8.54
N MET A 231 14.81 0.44 8.94
CA MET A 231 15.63 1.55 8.43
C MET A 231 17.07 1.48 8.94
N GLU A 232 17.31 1.03 10.17
CA GLU A 232 18.65 0.72 10.68
C GLU A 232 19.30 -0.42 9.88
N GLY A 233 18.52 -1.41 9.44
CA GLY A 233 18.93 -2.48 8.54
C GLY A 233 19.22 -2.02 7.11
N GLY A 234 18.98 -0.74 6.77
CA GLY A 234 19.25 -0.13 5.49
C GLY A 234 18.07 -0.18 4.49
N ILE A 235 16.87 -0.54 4.95
CA ILE A 235 15.66 -0.44 4.13
C ILE A 235 15.24 1.02 4.07
N ASP A 236 15.30 1.62 2.88
CA ASP A 236 15.00 3.04 2.68
C ASP A 236 13.50 3.33 2.61
N ASP A 237 12.70 2.36 2.17
CA ASP A 237 11.28 2.54 1.92
C ASP A 237 10.44 1.61 2.83
N VAL A 238 9.75 2.20 3.78
CA VAL A 238 8.85 1.49 4.70
C VAL A 238 7.39 1.87 4.45
N GLY A 239 6.48 0.93 4.72
CA GLY A 239 5.04 1.08 4.53
C GLY A 239 4.26 0.85 5.81
N LEU A 240 3.50 1.86 6.23
CA LEU A 240 2.60 1.79 7.38
C LEU A 240 1.19 1.32 6.97
N GLY A 241 0.41 0.91 7.96
CA GLY A 241 -1.01 0.64 7.80
C GLY A 241 -1.70 0.39 9.13
N VAL A 242 -3.01 0.55 9.13
CA VAL A 242 -3.91 0.24 10.24
C VAL A 242 -5.06 -0.60 9.72
N LEU A 243 -5.47 -1.61 10.46
CA LEU A 243 -6.66 -2.39 10.12
C LEU A 243 -7.89 -1.73 10.77
N PHE A 244 -8.54 -0.84 10.02
CA PHE A 244 -9.72 -0.13 10.51
C PHE A 244 -10.88 -1.09 10.77
N GLY A 245 -11.50 -0.91 11.93
CA GLY A 245 -12.58 -1.75 12.44
C GLY A 245 -12.23 -2.53 13.70
N LEU A 246 -10.95 -2.61 14.09
CA LEU A 246 -10.51 -3.26 15.32
C LEU A 246 -10.64 -2.35 16.55
N GLU A 247 -10.37 -1.07 16.39
CA GLU A 247 -10.43 -0.05 17.44
C GLU A 247 -11.04 1.24 16.88
N LEU A 248 -11.29 2.24 17.73
CA LEU A 248 -11.86 3.54 17.37
C LEU A 248 -11.04 4.20 16.25
N TYR A 249 -11.63 4.35 15.08
CA TYR A 249 -10.94 4.87 13.88
C TYR A 249 -10.24 6.22 14.07
N ARG A 250 -10.75 7.06 14.95
CA ARG A 250 -10.15 8.38 15.24
C ARG A 250 -8.84 8.23 16.03
N TYR A 251 -8.80 7.26 16.95
CA TYR A 251 -7.59 6.90 17.69
C TYR A 251 -6.51 6.37 16.73
N GLU A 252 -6.93 5.43 15.88
CA GLU A 252 -6.06 4.82 14.88
C GLU A 252 -5.50 5.82 13.88
N PHE A 253 -6.33 6.77 13.44
CA PHE A 253 -5.90 7.82 12.53
C PHE A 253 -4.85 8.74 13.17
N ALA A 254 -5.05 9.15 14.42
CA ALA A 254 -4.08 9.96 15.14
C ALA A 254 -2.76 9.19 15.35
N GLY A 255 -2.82 7.93 15.79
CA GLY A 255 -1.65 7.07 15.96
C GLY A 255 -0.86 6.84 14.67
N LEU A 256 -1.56 6.64 13.54
CA LEU A 256 -0.94 6.49 12.23
C LEU A 256 -0.16 7.74 11.81
N LEU A 257 -0.72 8.92 12.04
CA LEU A 257 -0.03 10.18 11.74
C LEU A 257 1.14 10.44 12.69
N MET A 258 1.00 10.11 13.99
CA MET A 258 2.13 10.19 14.93
C MET A 258 3.28 9.28 14.54
N HIS A 259 2.99 8.08 14.01
CA HIS A 259 4.03 7.18 13.50
C HIS A 259 4.72 7.75 12.25
N ALA A 260 3.95 8.39 11.35
CA ALA A 260 4.52 9.08 10.20
C ALA A 260 5.41 10.27 10.63
N GLU A 261 4.97 11.06 11.60
CA GLU A 261 5.75 12.15 12.20
C GLU A 261 7.04 11.65 12.87
N HIS A 262 6.96 10.51 13.56
CA HIS A 262 8.11 9.86 14.18
C HIS A 262 9.18 9.47 13.15
N LEU A 263 8.77 8.77 12.07
CA LEU A 263 9.71 8.37 11.02
C LEU A 263 10.39 9.59 10.38
N GLU A 264 9.64 10.66 10.13
CA GLU A 264 10.21 11.90 9.59
C GLU A 264 11.16 12.60 10.59
N ALA A 265 10.81 12.58 11.88
CA ALA A 265 11.60 13.22 12.94
C ALA A 265 12.92 12.48 13.26
N VAL A 266 12.94 11.16 13.15
CA VAL A 266 14.11 10.31 13.48
C VAL A 266 14.96 10.06 12.22
N HIS A 267 14.34 9.72 11.11
CA HIS A 267 15.04 9.27 9.91
C HIS A 267 15.09 10.34 8.79
N GLY A 268 14.42 11.48 8.98
CA GLY A 268 14.33 12.54 7.96
C GLY A 268 13.42 12.17 6.77
N VAL A 269 12.82 10.98 6.79
CA VAL A 269 12.01 10.42 5.72
C VAL A 269 10.75 9.79 6.31
N GLY A 270 9.58 10.26 5.89
CA GLY A 270 8.31 9.66 6.29
C GLY A 270 8.02 8.35 5.53
N PRO A 271 6.85 7.73 5.77
CA PRO A 271 6.50 6.46 5.16
C PRO A 271 6.39 6.58 3.63
N HIS A 272 7.02 5.63 2.91
CA HIS A 272 6.92 5.53 1.46
C HIS A 272 5.49 5.22 1.03
N THR A 273 4.80 4.37 1.81
CA THR A 273 3.39 4.04 1.57
C THR A 273 2.60 4.01 2.87
N ILE A 274 1.30 4.31 2.75
CA ILE A 274 0.30 4.07 3.79
C ILE A 274 -0.81 3.23 3.20
N SER A 275 -1.09 2.08 3.82
CA SER A 275 -2.19 1.19 3.46
C SER A 275 -3.39 1.43 4.37
N VAL A 276 -4.59 1.38 3.80
CA VAL A 276 -5.84 1.67 4.51
C VAL A 276 -6.79 0.46 4.42
N PRO A 277 -6.44 -0.69 5.03
CA PRO A 277 -7.33 -1.85 5.04
C PRO A 277 -8.47 -1.68 6.06
N ARG A 278 -9.65 -2.23 5.72
CA ARG A 278 -10.75 -2.47 6.67
C ARG A 278 -10.84 -3.97 6.95
N ILE A 279 -11.31 -4.32 8.16
CA ILE A 279 -11.58 -5.71 8.48
C ILE A 279 -12.64 -6.28 7.55
N LYS A 280 -12.43 -7.50 7.07
CA LYS A 280 -13.33 -8.24 6.17
C LYS A 280 -13.55 -9.64 6.71
N HIS A 281 -14.62 -10.26 6.24
CA HIS A 281 -14.88 -11.67 6.50
C HIS A 281 -13.74 -12.56 6.00
N ALA A 282 -13.45 -13.60 6.78
CA ALA A 282 -12.54 -14.69 6.42
C ALA A 282 -12.95 -15.96 7.20
N ASP A 283 -12.28 -17.08 6.94
CA ASP A 283 -12.51 -18.29 7.71
C ASP A 283 -12.26 -18.05 9.22
N ASP A 284 -13.18 -18.44 10.06
CA ASP A 284 -13.18 -18.21 11.53
C ASP A 284 -13.14 -16.72 11.95
N ILE A 285 -13.37 -15.77 11.04
CA ILE A 285 -13.37 -14.31 11.30
C ILE A 285 -14.69 -13.70 10.86
N ASP A 286 -15.48 -13.26 11.83
CA ASP A 286 -16.70 -12.49 11.62
C ASP A 286 -16.44 -11.01 11.94
N PRO A 287 -16.48 -10.11 10.92
CA PRO A 287 -16.31 -8.67 11.16
C PRO A 287 -17.31 -8.05 12.13
N SER A 288 -18.49 -8.65 12.29
CA SER A 288 -19.51 -8.19 13.23
C SER A 288 -19.15 -8.42 14.71
N ALA A 289 -18.13 -9.24 14.98
CA ALA A 289 -17.58 -9.42 16.33
C ALA A 289 -16.73 -8.21 16.80
N PHE A 290 -16.48 -7.22 15.91
CA PHE A 290 -15.71 -6.03 16.20
C PHE A 290 -16.60 -4.79 16.10
N ASP A 291 -16.75 -4.07 17.22
CA ASP A 291 -17.73 -2.96 17.36
C ASP A 291 -17.32 -1.65 16.66
N ASN A 292 -16.14 -1.61 16.04
CA ASN A 292 -15.53 -0.39 15.50
C ASN A 292 -15.52 -0.32 13.96
N SER A 293 -16.44 -1.01 13.30
CA SER A 293 -16.57 -0.94 11.84
C SER A 293 -16.88 0.49 11.37
N ILE A 294 -16.33 0.88 10.22
CA ILE A 294 -16.50 2.22 9.65
C ILE A 294 -17.29 2.16 8.34
N SER A 295 -18.13 3.19 8.14
CA SER A 295 -18.87 3.35 6.89
C SER A 295 -17.95 3.75 5.71
N ASP A 296 -18.47 3.63 4.49
CA ASP A 296 -17.75 4.05 3.28
C ASP A 296 -17.50 5.56 3.26
N GLU A 297 -18.34 6.36 3.90
CA GLU A 297 -18.17 7.82 4.05
C GLU A 297 -16.99 8.15 4.97
N ILE A 298 -16.91 7.49 6.13
CA ILE A 298 -15.79 7.65 7.07
C ILE A 298 -14.50 7.17 6.39
N PHE A 299 -14.55 6.05 5.70
CA PHE A 299 -13.40 5.51 4.97
C PHE A 299 -12.90 6.48 3.90
N ALA A 300 -13.79 7.06 3.09
CA ALA A 300 -13.45 8.06 2.09
C ALA A 300 -12.80 9.31 2.72
N LYS A 301 -13.35 9.77 3.86
CA LYS A 301 -12.80 10.91 4.60
C LYS A 301 -11.39 10.61 5.14
N ILE A 302 -11.17 9.42 5.69
CA ILE A 302 -9.84 8.98 6.15
C ILE A 302 -8.85 8.99 4.98
N CYS A 303 -9.22 8.44 3.81
CA CYS A 303 -8.36 8.44 2.63
C CYS A 303 -8.00 9.88 2.19
N ALA A 304 -8.98 10.77 2.11
CA ALA A 304 -8.73 12.17 1.77
C ALA A 304 -7.79 12.85 2.78
N LEU A 305 -8.01 12.64 4.08
CA LEU A 305 -7.24 13.30 5.13
C LEU A 305 -5.81 12.74 5.26
N ILE A 306 -5.57 11.46 5.01
CA ILE A 306 -4.20 10.92 4.91
C ILE A 306 -3.46 11.60 3.73
N ARG A 307 -4.11 11.78 2.58
CA ARG A 307 -3.51 12.52 1.45
C ARG A 307 -3.16 13.94 1.80
N ILE A 308 -4.02 14.62 2.55
CA ILE A 308 -3.79 16.00 2.99
C ILE A 308 -2.67 16.09 4.04
N ALA A 309 -2.68 15.18 5.02
CA ALA A 309 -1.74 15.18 6.13
C ALA A 309 -0.34 14.70 5.73
N VAL A 310 -0.23 13.71 4.83
CA VAL A 310 1.03 13.14 4.36
C VAL A 310 1.08 13.20 2.82
N PRO A 311 1.23 14.39 2.23
CA PRO A 311 0.94 14.62 0.81
C PRO A 311 1.84 13.84 -0.17
N TYR A 312 3.03 13.46 0.25
CA TYR A 312 4.02 12.74 -0.58
C TYR A 312 3.90 11.21 -0.52
N THR A 313 3.14 10.64 0.46
CA THR A 313 3.07 9.19 0.64
C THR A 313 2.29 8.49 -0.48
N GLY A 314 2.72 7.29 -0.87
CA GLY A 314 1.91 6.40 -1.71
C GLY A 314 0.76 5.83 -0.90
N MET A 315 -0.48 5.97 -1.37
CA MET A 315 -1.63 5.39 -0.66
C MET A 315 -2.12 4.14 -1.35
N ILE A 316 -2.29 3.08 -0.57
CA ILE A 316 -2.64 1.73 -1.06
C ILE A 316 -4.02 1.33 -0.57
N ILE A 317 -4.86 0.87 -1.50
CA ILE A 317 -6.04 0.06 -1.18
C ILE A 317 -6.00 -1.26 -1.94
N SER A 318 -6.52 -2.31 -1.32
CA SER A 318 -6.53 -3.65 -1.90
C SER A 318 -7.91 -4.04 -2.46
N THR A 319 -7.99 -5.22 -3.02
CA THR A 319 -9.22 -5.88 -3.44
C THR A 319 -10.17 -6.27 -2.29
N ARG A 320 -9.81 -5.94 -1.02
CA ARG A 320 -10.75 -5.94 0.12
C ARG A 320 -11.94 -5.04 -0.14
N GLU A 321 -11.72 -3.91 -0.85
CA GLU A 321 -12.75 -2.94 -1.16
C GLU A 321 -13.43 -3.26 -2.49
N SER A 322 -14.77 -3.06 -2.52
CA SER A 322 -15.56 -3.22 -3.74
C SER A 322 -15.19 -2.20 -4.81
N LYS A 323 -15.55 -2.49 -6.06
CA LYS A 323 -15.40 -1.57 -7.18
C LYS A 323 -15.93 -0.17 -6.84
N THR A 324 -17.14 -0.08 -6.30
CA THR A 324 -17.79 1.20 -5.95
C THR A 324 -17.01 2.01 -4.93
N VAL A 325 -16.52 1.36 -3.88
CA VAL A 325 -15.67 2.04 -2.87
C VAL A 325 -14.36 2.51 -3.49
N ARG A 326 -13.74 1.67 -4.32
CA ARG A 326 -12.49 2.03 -5.00
C ARG A 326 -12.69 3.23 -5.93
N GLU A 327 -13.79 3.30 -6.68
CA GLU A 327 -14.17 4.45 -7.53
C GLU A 327 -14.30 5.74 -6.71
N LYS A 328 -14.86 5.66 -5.51
CA LYS A 328 -15.03 6.80 -4.60
C LYS A 328 -13.70 7.33 -4.06
N VAL A 329 -12.76 6.46 -3.69
CA VAL A 329 -11.54 6.86 -2.97
C VAL A 329 -10.30 7.05 -3.86
N LEU A 330 -10.30 6.50 -5.08
CA LEU A 330 -9.21 6.71 -6.03
C LEU A 330 -8.93 8.20 -6.29
N PRO A 331 -9.93 9.04 -6.58
CA PRO A 331 -9.70 10.48 -6.76
C PRO A 331 -9.21 11.17 -5.49
N LEU A 332 -9.59 10.68 -4.30
CA LEU A 332 -9.33 11.33 -3.01
C LEU A 332 -7.91 11.14 -2.48
N GLY A 333 -7.04 10.39 -3.17
CA GLY A 333 -5.66 10.28 -2.72
C GLY A 333 -4.97 8.96 -3.01
N VAL A 334 -5.72 7.89 -3.29
CA VAL A 334 -5.15 6.57 -3.56
C VAL A 334 -4.33 6.59 -4.85
N SER A 335 -3.13 6.03 -4.79
CA SER A 335 -2.17 6.00 -5.90
C SER A 335 -1.69 4.60 -6.28
N GLN A 336 -2.02 3.60 -5.47
CA GLN A 336 -1.65 2.20 -5.72
C GLN A 336 -2.82 1.28 -5.36
N ILE A 337 -3.07 0.29 -6.20
CA ILE A 337 -4.11 -0.72 -5.94
C ILE A 337 -3.61 -2.12 -6.29
N SER A 338 -4.08 -3.12 -5.55
CA SER A 338 -3.94 -4.50 -6.00
C SER A 338 -5.00 -4.83 -7.05
N GLY A 339 -4.66 -5.73 -7.97
CA GLY A 339 -5.58 -6.18 -9.03
C GLY A 339 -5.46 -7.67 -9.29
N ALA A 340 -6.56 -8.31 -9.66
CA ALA A 340 -6.65 -9.75 -9.89
C ALA A 340 -6.05 -10.56 -8.72
N SER A 341 -6.34 -10.15 -7.48
CA SER A 341 -5.71 -10.70 -6.28
C SER A 341 -6.28 -12.07 -5.93
N ARG A 342 -5.39 -12.98 -5.53
CA ARG A 342 -5.68 -14.20 -4.79
C ARG A 342 -5.10 -14.06 -3.38
N THR A 343 -5.86 -14.44 -2.37
CA THR A 343 -5.45 -14.30 -0.95
C THR A 343 -5.21 -15.64 -0.27
N SER A 344 -5.29 -16.72 -1.02
CA SER A 344 -4.90 -18.08 -0.64
C SER A 344 -3.45 -18.38 -1.03
N VAL A 345 -2.83 -19.33 -0.35
CA VAL A 345 -1.48 -19.81 -0.67
C VAL A 345 -1.56 -20.77 -1.87
N GLY A 346 -0.99 -20.36 -3.01
CA GLY A 346 -1.03 -21.15 -4.25
C GLY A 346 -2.32 -20.99 -5.05
N GLY A 347 -2.91 -19.79 -5.07
CA GLY A 347 -4.18 -19.51 -5.72
C GLY A 347 -4.10 -19.03 -7.17
N TYR A 348 -2.92 -18.79 -7.74
CA TYR A 348 -2.81 -18.26 -9.10
C TYR A 348 -2.63 -19.33 -10.18
N ASP A 349 -1.96 -20.44 -9.88
CA ASP A 349 -1.68 -21.50 -10.86
C ASP A 349 -2.87 -22.43 -11.08
N ILE A 350 -3.78 -22.53 -10.12
CA ILE A 350 -4.93 -23.44 -10.16
C ILE A 350 -6.24 -22.66 -9.93
N PRO A 351 -7.37 -23.15 -10.51
CA PRO A 351 -8.68 -22.59 -10.20
C PRO A 351 -8.97 -22.67 -8.71
N GLU A 352 -9.66 -21.67 -8.16
CA GLU A 352 -10.11 -21.72 -6.77
C GLU A 352 -11.01 -22.93 -6.55
N THR A 353 -10.56 -23.80 -5.64
CA THR A 353 -11.34 -24.92 -5.12
C THR A 353 -11.93 -24.51 -3.76
N GLU A 354 -12.89 -25.28 -3.22
CA GLU A 354 -13.42 -25.03 -1.86
C GLU A 354 -12.31 -25.01 -0.80
N ASP A 355 -11.31 -25.88 -0.90
CA ASP A 355 -10.18 -25.93 0.03
C ASP A 355 -9.30 -24.67 -0.06
N GLU A 356 -9.16 -24.09 -1.27
CA GLU A 356 -8.41 -22.85 -1.46
C GLU A 356 -9.16 -21.64 -0.95
N VAL A 357 -10.48 -21.58 -1.14
CA VAL A 357 -11.33 -20.53 -0.58
C VAL A 357 -11.23 -20.53 0.95
N THR A 358 -11.23 -21.71 1.59
CA THR A 358 -11.04 -21.84 3.06
C THR A 358 -9.63 -21.49 3.54
N SER A 359 -8.64 -21.32 2.65
CA SER A 359 -7.27 -20.93 2.98
C SER A 359 -6.98 -19.44 2.76
N ALA A 360 -7.94 -18.69 2.24
CA ALA A 360 -7.79 -17.26 1.97
C ALA A 360 -7.61 -16.44 3.27
N GLN A 361 -6.76 -15.43 3.24
CA GLN A 361 -6.57 -14.53 4.39
C GLN A 361 -7.79 -13.62 4.61
N PHE A 362 -8.52 -13.28 3.56
CA PHE A 362 -9.77 -12.54 3.60
C PHE A 362 -10.51 -12.70 2.27
N ASP A 363 -11.83 -12.47 2.32
CA ASP A 363 -12.66 -12.51 1.12
C ASP A 363 -12.37 -11.32 0.20
N VAL A 364 -12.11 -11.63 -1.08
CA VAL A 364 -11.84 -10.63 -2.11
C VAL A 364 -13.16 -10.03 -2.60
N SER A 365 -13.37 -8.73 -2.39
CA SER A 365 -14.58 -8.04 -2.83
C SER A 365 -14.55 -7.62 -4.31
N ASP A 366 -13.37 -7.34 -4.85
CA ASP A 366 -13.17 -7.02 -6.28
C ASP A 366 -12.44 -8.16 -6.98
N GLN A 367 -13.19 -9.01 -7.65
CA GLN A 367 -12.71 -10.25 -8.30
C GLN A 367 -12.40 -10.09 -9.79
N ARG A 368 -12.41 -8.85 -10.31
CA ARG A 368 -12.14 -8.57 -11.72
C ARG A 368 -10.74 -9.03 -12.13
N SER A 369 -10.62 -9.48 -13.37
CA SER A 369 -9.34 -9.75 -14.01
C SER A 369 -8.46 -8.48 -14.09
N LEU A 370 -7.18 -8.66 -14.33
CA LEU A 370 -6.27 -7.50 -14.47
C LEU A 370 -6.63 -6.65 -15.70
N ASP A 371 -7.06 -7.27 -16.80
CA ASP A 371 -7.47 -6.56 -18.02
C ASP A 371 -8.72 -5.70 -17.77
N GLU A 372 -9.73 -6.23 -17.07
CA GLU A 372 -10.91 -5.45 -16.67
C GLU A 372 -10.54 -4.28 -15.75
N ILE A 373 -9.61 -4.45 -14.84
CA ILE A 373 -9.13 -3.36 -13.94
C ILE A 373 -8.37 -2.32 -14.74
N VAL A 374 -7.51 -2.71 -15.66
CA VAL A 374 -6.77 -1.79 -16.54
C VAL A 374 -7.75 -0.99 -17.41
N ASN A 375 -8.71 -1.64 -18.04
CA ASN A 375 -9.74 -0.98 -18.83
C ASN A 375 -10.57 0.00 -17.99
N TRP A 376 -11.01 -0.43 -16.82
CA TRP A 376 -11.78 0.40 -15.89
C TRP A 376 -11.02 1.66 -15.45
N LEU A 377 -9.74 1.56 -15.06
CA LEU A 377 -8.93 2.72 -14.69
C LEU A 377 -8.81 3.71 -15.85
N MET A 378 -8.57 3.23 -17.06
CA MET A 378 -8.49 4.09 -18.25
C MET A 378 -9.82 4.78 -18.53
N GLY A 379 -10.95 4.09 -18.30
CA GLY A 379 -12.30 4.66 -18.40
C GLY A 379 -12.57 5.77 -17.37
N MET A 380 -11.88 5.76 -16.23
CA MET A 380 -11.90 6.84 -15.23
C MET A 380 -10.95 8.01 -15.57
N GLY A 381 -10.13 7.88 -16.61
CA GLY A 381 -9.09 8.84 -16.97
C GLY A 381 -7.77 8.66 -16.22
N ASP A 382 -7.62 7.56 -15.49
CA ASP A 382 -6.38 7.19 -14.82
C ASP A 382 -5.46 6.39 -15.75
N ILE A 383 -4.14 6.47 -15.52
CA ILE A 383 -3.12 5.70 -16.25
C ILE A 383 -2.71 4.50 -15.40
N PRO A 384 -3.08 3.26 -15.78
CA PRO A 384 -2.56 2.06 -15.16
C PRO A 384 -1.03 2.00 -15.31
N SER A 385 -0.30 1.88 -14.23
CA SER A 385 1.17 1.93 -14.22
C SER A 385 1.75 0.64 -13.63
N PHE A 386 2.63 0.00 -14.38
CA PHE A 386 3.43 -1.13 -13.94
C PHE A 386 4.89 -0.73 -13.66
N CYS A 387 5.13 0.57 -13.48
CA CYS A 387 6.47 1.13 -13.32
C CYS A 387 7.16 0.63 -12.05
N THR A 388 8.43 0.24 -12.19
CA THR A 388 9.33 -0.21 -11.12
C THR A 388 10.68 0.51 -11.17
N ALA A 389 10.76 1.66 -11.87
CA ALA A 389 12.01 2.32 -12.22
C ALA A 389 12.78 2.87 -11.00
N CYS A 390 12.09 3.42 -10.00
CA CYS A 390 12.73 4.12 -8.89
C CYS A 390 13.73 3.25 -8.14
N TYR A 391 13.36 2.02 -7.75
CA TYR A 391 14.27 1.08 -7.11
C TYR A 391 15.48 0.74 -7.96
N ARG A 392 15.23 0.45 -9.22
CA ARG A 392 16.24 0.03 -10.19
C ARG A 392 17.19 1.16 -10.59
N ALA A 393 16.77 2.41 -10.38
CA ALA A 393 17.56 3.62 -10.63
C ALA A 393 18.15 4.24 -9.34
N GLY A 394 18.07 3.54 -8.20
CA GLY A 394 18.56 4.03 -6.91
C GLY A 394 17.83 5.28 -6.41
N ARG A 395 16.56 5.46 -6.80
CA ARG A 395 15.68 6.52 -6.32
C ARG A 395 14.79 5.95 -5.21
N THR A 396 15.35 5.80 -4.02
CA THR A 396 14.70 5.28 -2.81
C THR A 396 14.95 6.24 -1.64
N GLY A 397 14.24 6.08 -0.54
CA GLY A 397 14.40 6.85 0.69
C GLY A 397 14.37 8.36 0.46
N ASP A 398 15.30 9.08 1.04
CA ASP A 398 15.40 10.55 0.96
C ASP A 398 15.47 11.06 -0.49
N ARG A 399 16.21 10.38 -1.37
CA ARG A 399 16.30 10.76 -2.78
C ARG A 399 14.94 10.69 -3.48
N PHE A 400 14.14 9.67 -3.20
CA PHE A 400 12.79 9.57 -3.74
C PHE A 400 11.89 10.66 -3.16
N MET A 401 11.92 10.84 -1.84
CA MET A 401 11.10 11.84 -1.16
C MET A 401 11.43 13.27 -1.59
N SER A 402 12.70 13.60 -1.78
CA SER A 402 13.10 14.90 -2.33
C SER A 402 12.54 15.16 -3.72
N LEU A 403 12.55 14.15 -4.60
CA LEU A 403 11.94 14.23 -5.93
C LEU A 403 10.41 14.35 -5.86
N CYS A 404 9.76 13.68 -4.92
CA CYS A 404 8.32 13.82 -4.68
C CYS A 404 7.99 15.22 -4.14
N LYS A 405 8.64 15.67 -3.06
CA LYS A 405 8.40 16.98 -2.42
C LYS A 405 8.67 18.14 -3.40
N SER A 406 9.65 18.01 -4.30
CA SER A 406 9.93 19.00 -5.35
C SER A 406 9.06 18.84 -6.62
N LYS A 407 8.18 17.84 -6.67
CA LYS A 407 7.32 17.49 -7.81
C LYS A 407 8.07 17.06 -9.09
N GLN A 408 9.41 16.99 -9.03
CA GLN A 408 10.24 16.57 -10.17
C GLN A 408 10.08 15.11 -10.54
N ILE A 409 9.55 14.29 -9.63
CA ILE A 409 9.31 12.87 -9.88
C ILE A 409 8.36 12.63 -11.06
N SER A 410 7.44 13.55 -11.35
CA SER A 410 6.50 13.47 -12.46
C SER A 410 7.21 13.37 -13.82
N ASN A 411 8.37 14.02 -13.98
CA ASN A 411 9.17 13.98 -15.19
C ASN A 411 9.68 12.57 -15.56
N CYS A 412 9.80 11.69 -14.59
CA CYS A 412 10.15 10.27 -14.80
C CYS A 412 8.91 9.38 -14.76
N CYS A 413 8.05 9.62 -13.79
CA CYS A 413 6.94 8.71 -13.50
C CYS A 413 5.84 8.73 -14.57
N HIS A 414 5.53 9.89 -15.15
CA HIS A 414 4.50 9.98 -16.19
C HIS A 414 4.91 9.24 -17.47
N PRO A 415 6.08 9.51 -18.09
CA PRO A 415 6.53 8.74 -19.23
C PRO A 415 6.72 7.25 -18.92
N ASN A 416 7.25 6.90 -17.73
CA ASN A 416 7.37 5.49 -17.33
C ASN A 416 6.01 4.77 -17.22
N ALA A 417 4.96 5.47 -16.78
CA ALA A 417 3.61 4.90 -16.75
C ALA A 417 3.11 4.59 -18.16
N LEU A 418 3.28 5.53 -19.10
CA LEU A 418 2.87 5.33 -20.50
C LEU A 418 3.64 4.19 -21.17
N MET A 419 4.95 4.09 -20.97
CA MET A 419 5.76 3.00 -21.53
C MET A 419 5.35 1.64 -20.94
N THR A 420 5.14 1.54 -19.62
CA THR A 420 4.72 0.27 -19.01
C THR A 420 3.28 -0.10 -19.35
N LEU A 421 2.40 0.89 -19.56
CA LEU A 421 1.07 0.64 -20.11
C LEU A 421 1.17 0.13 -21.55
N MET A 422 2.00 0.73 -22.41
CA MET A 422 2.19 0.25 -23.77
C MET A 422 2.72 -1.21 -23.79
N GLU A 423 3.67 -1.58 -22.90
CA GLU A 423 4.09 -2.97 -22.76
C GLU A 423 2.90 -3.88 -22.46
N TYR A 424 2.05 -3.49 -21.51
CA TYR A 424 0.84 -4.24 -21.15
C TYR A 424 -0.11 -4.39 -22.34
N LEU A 425 -0.39 -3.30 -23.06
CA LEU A 425 -1.29 -3.30 -24.20
C LEU A 425 -0.79 -4.19 -25.36
N GLN A 426 0.53 -4.30 -25.54
CA GLN A 426 1.09 -5.16 -26.59
C GLN A 426 1.08 -6.64 -26.22
N ASP A 427 1.31 -6.97 -24.95
CA ASP A 427 1.61 -8.33 -24.53
C ASP A 427 0.40 -9.07 -23.92
N TYR A 428 -0.57 -8.34 -23.29
CA TYR A 428 -1.56 -8.96 -22.41
C TYR A 428 -2.99 -8.49 -22.65
N ALA A 429 -3.18 -7.28 -23.16
CA ALA A 429 -4.49 -6.66 -23.21
C ALA A 429 -5.43 -7.30 -24.26
N SER A 430 -6.72 -7.36 -23.94
CA SER A 430 -7.76 -7.64 -24.91
C SER A 430 -7.81 -6.57 -26.02
N PRO A 431 -8.37 -6.87 -27.19
CA PRO A 431 -8.48 -5.88 -28.28
C PRO A 431 -9.21 -4.60 -27.86
N GLU A 432 -10.22 -4.70 -27.00
CA GLU A 432 -10.97 -3.57 -26.47
C GLU A 432 -10.10 -2.70 -25.56
N THR A 433 -9.46 -3.31 -24.56
CA THR A 433 -8.55 -2.63 -23.63
C THR A 433 -7.39 -1.99 -24.39
N LYS A 434 -6.84 -2.67 -25.39
CA LYS A 434 -5.77 -2.15 -26.24
C LYS A 434 -6.19 -0.87 -26.98
N LYS A 435 -7.39 -0.85 -27.56
CA LYS A 435 -7.92 0.32 -28.28
C LYS A 435 -8.02 1.54 -27.34
N VAL A 436 -8.68 1.38 -26.19
CA VAL A 436 -8.84 2.45 -25.21
C VAL A 436 -7.47 2.95 -24.70
N GLY A 437 -6.56 2.03 -24.45
CA GLY A 437 -5.21 2.35 -23.95
C GLY A 437 -4.37 3.13 -24.95
N LEU A 438 -4.44 2.82 -26.25
CA LEU A 438 -3.72 3.57 -27.28
C LEU A 438 -4.25 5.01 -27.41
N GLU A 439 -5.56 5.20 -27.31
CA GLU A 439 -6.19 6.54 -27.32
C GLU A 439 -5.75 7.36 -26.09
N LEU A 440 -5.72 6.73 -24.91
CA LEU A 440 -5.24 7.37 -23.67
C LEU A 440 -3.77 7.76 -23.77
N ILE A 441 -2.88 6.87 -24.23
CA ILE A 441 -1.45 7.15 -24.39
C ILE A 441 -1.24 8.33 -25.31
N GLN A 442 -1.95 8.38 -26.46
CA GLN A 442 -1.83 9.49 -27.41
C GLN A 442 -2.20 10.83 -26.77
N LYS A 443 -3.28 10.86 -25.99
CA LYS A 443 -3.70 12.06 -25.25
C LYS A 443 -2.69 12.47 -24.16
N GLU A 444 -2.19 11.50 -23.42
CA GLU A 444 -1.30 11.75 -22.27
C GLU A 444 0.15 12.10 -22.66
N LEU A 445 0.58 11.79 -23.89
CA LEU A 445 1.86 12.26 -24.43
C LEU A 445 1.94 13.78 -24.46
N GLU A 446 0.84 14.46 -24.75
CA GLU A 446 0.78 15.94 -24.78
C GLU A 446 0.99 16.55 -23.39
N ASN A 447 0.72 15.80 -22.33
CA ASN A 447 0.88 16.22 -20.93
C ASN A 447 2.33 16.07 -20.41
N ILE A 448 3.26 15.52 -21.19
CA ILE A 448 4.67 15.45 -20.81
C ILE A 448 5.30 16.85 -20.95
N PRO A 449 5.77 17.46 -19.84
CA PRO A 449 6.12 18.89 -19.83
C PRO A 449 7.38 19.24 -20.62
N GLY A 450 8.25 18.29 -20.92
CA GLY A 450 9.52 18.53 -21.61
C GLY A 450 9.51 17.98 -23.05
N GLU A 451 9.71 18.81 -24.07
CA GLU A 451 9.73 18.38 -25.48
C GLU A 451 10.75 17.26 -25.74
N LYS A 452 11.95 17.36 -25.14
CA LYS A 452 12.99 16.32 -25.26
C LYS A 452 12.54 14.98 -24.65
N ILE A 453 11.91 15.02 -23.47
CA ILE A 453 11.43 13.82 -22.78
C ILE A 453 10.25 13.23 -23.56
N ARG A 454 9.34 14.06 -24.05
CA ARG A 454 8.21 13.63 -24.88
C ARG A 454 8.70 12.90 -26.12
N LYS A 455 9.61 13.51 -26.90
CA LYS A 455 10.16 12.89 -28.10
C LYS A 455 10.84 11.55 -27.82
N LEU A 456 11.64 11.47 -26.77
CA LEU A 456 12.28 10.21 -26.36
C LEU A 456 11.25 9.16 -25.90
N THR A 457 10.17 9.60 -25.26
CA THR A 457 9.05 8.70 -24.89
C THR A 457 8.36 8.16 -26.13
N GLU A 458 8.10 8.99 -27.14
CA GLU A 458 7.52 8.58 -28.44
C GLU A 458 8.41 7.53 -29.14
N GLU A 459 9.73 7.76 -29.15
CA GLU A 459 10.71 6.81 -29.70
C GLU A 459 10.65 5.47 -28.96
N HIS A 460 10.64 5.48 -27.62
CA HIS A 460 10.53 4.26 -26.82
C HIS A 460 9.17 3.54 -26.98
N LEU A 461 8.08 4.28 -27.11
CA LEU A 461 6.77 3.68 -27.41
C LEU A 461 6.77 2.96 -28.76
N ALA A 462 7.40 3.53 -29.79
CA ALA A 462 7.58 2.88 -31.07
C ALA A 462 8.46 1.62 -30.97
N ASP A 463 9.54 1.67 -30.20
CA ASP A 463 10.40 0.53 -29.92
C ASP A 463 9.65 -0.59 -29.18
N ILE A 464 8.74 -0.26 -28.24
CA ILE A 464 7.90 -1.24 -27.55
C ILE A 464 6.96 -1.93 -28.53
N VAL A 465 6.35 -1.20 -29.46
CA VAL A 465 5.51 -1.79 -30.54
C VAL A 465 6.34 -2.73 -31.40
N ASN A 466 7.63 -2.45 -31.63
CA ASN A 466 8.57 -3.28 -32.37
C ASN A 466 9.17 -4.44 -31.55
N GLY A 467 8.70 -4.66 -30.32
CA GLY A 467 9.06 -5.82 -29.50
C GLY A 467 10.11 -5.56 -28.41
N GLN A 468 10.64 -4.35 -28.30
CA GLN A 468 11.54 -3.99 -27.18
C GLN A 468 10.74 -3.80 -25.87
N ARG A 469 11.40 -4.01 -24.74
CA ARG A 469 10.77 -3.95 -23.41
C ARG A 469 11.72 -3.33 -22.39
N ASP A 470 11.13 -2.91 -21.25
CA ASP A 470 11.87 -2.49 -20.06
C ASP A 470 12.57 -1.14 -20.16
N PHE A 471 11.98 -0.21 -20.93
CA PHE A 471 12.42 1.18 -20.94
C PHE A 471 12.10 1.88 -19.62
N ARG A 472 12.96 2.82 -19.21
CA ARG A 472 12.77 3.63 -18.00
C ARG A 472 13.61 4.92 -18.05
N PHE A 473 13.05 5.96 -17.43
CA PHE A 473 13.72 7.21 -17.13
C PHE A 473 14.23 7.24 -15.70
#